data_0c3ea587d782e962e217cb3caf6ff56e
#
_entry.id   0c3ea587d782e962e217cb3caf6ff56e
#
_cell.length_a   1.000
_cell.length_b   1.000
_cell.length_c   1.000
_cell.angle_alpha   90.00
_cell.angle_beta   90.00
_cell.angle_gamma   90.00
#
_symmetry.space_group_name_H-M   'P 1'
#
loop_
_entity.id
_entity.type
_entity.pdbx_description
1 polymer ?
#
loop_
_entity_poly.entity_id
_entity_poly.type
_entity_poly.pdbx_seq_one_letter_code
_entity_poly.pdbx_strand_id
1 'polypeptide(L)'
;PRAEKDGQFVFGKSTEAFAPFRKHLSFMGGLYHPNGPKSDPHVCSDMWLTGAPLQDPKREVYNSVALDQVVAKHTKQFCRQPSLVMSVDAGVGFLSRTGTISYSITGKPIPAENNPRQIFNRLFRADRASMESQRKNLKRRLKLVDAVLEQANSLNRKLGKSDREKMDQYLTSLNEVEERLVASEKWIDIPLKKQDHTHLKLDANSEGDPANYYRTMFDLIALAFDADITRSIAFMLNREDGMGISDTFPIKLGIKRTHHSLSHAQDKDGQLQFAKYDQFLTEQLVHFFKRLQGYQDNRGTVLDNTIVLYGSGASTTHLPKNLPTLVAGGANMGLQHGHYWRNGDTQMSDVFLSILHSMGIQEERFADSAQTGAREVFTKA
;
A
#
# COMPACT_ATOMS: atom_id res chain seq x y z
N PRO A 1 19.12 10.14 -1.84
CA PRO A 1 19.54 11.31 -2.64
C PRO A 1 20.08 12.43 -1.77
N ARG A 2 20.84 13.34 -2.35
CA ARG A 2 21.29 14.57 -1.73
C ARG A 2 20.60 15.76 -2.41
N ALA A 3 19.92 16.59 -1.63
CA ALA A 3 19.33 17.83 -2.12
C ALA A 3 20.43 18.82 -2.55
N GLU A 4 20.18 19.56 -3.60
CA GLU A 4 20.98 20.66 -4.11
C GLU A 4 20.16 21.95 -4.12
N LYS A 5 20.77 23.05 -4.61
CA LYS A 5 20.06 24.32 -4.75
C LYS A 5 18.88 24.18 -5.75
N ASP A 6 17.88 25.02 -5.59
CA ASP A 6 16.74 25.16 -6.48
C ASP A 6 15.92 23.85 -6.67
N GLY A 7 15.83 23.02 -5.63
CA GLY A 7 15.07 21.79 -5.66
C GLY A 7 15.72 20.67 -6.48
N GLN A 8 16.91 20.89 -7.02
CA GLN A 8 17.68 19.84 -7.70
C GLN A 8 18.18 18.79 -6.69
N PHE A 9 18.53 17.61 -7.18
CA PHE A 9 19.11 16.56 -6.36
C PHE A 9 20.09 15.68 -7.12
N VAL A 10 20.98 15.05 -6.37
CA VAL A 10 21.90 14.02 -6.87
C VAL A 10 21.51 12.68 -6.25
N PHE A 11 21.47 11.64 -7.08
CA PHE A 11 21.26 10.27 -6.59
C PHE A 11 22.45 9.83 -5.74
N GLY A 12 22.17 9.19 -4.60
CA GLY A 12 23.17 8.43 -3.86
C GLY A 12 23.28 7.01 -4.42
N LYS A 13 24.28 6.25 -3.97
CA LYS A 13 24.52 4.87 -4.45
C LYS A 13 23.28 3.97 -4.36
N SER A 14 22.55 4.02 -3.26
CA SER A 14 21.34 3.22 -3.09
C SER A 14 20.14 3.68 -3.93
N THR A 15 20.19 4.87 -4.53
CA THR A 15 19.10 5.42 -5.35
C THR A 15 19.50 5.65 -6.81
N GLU A 16 20.73 5.33 -7.20
CA GLU A 16 21.26 5.58 -8.55
C GLU A 16 20.46 4.83 -9.63
N ALA A 17 19.93 3.66 -9.31
CA ALA A 17 19.09 2.88 -10.22
C ALA A 17 17.85 3.65 -10.71
N PHE A 18 17.38 4.67 -9.98
CA PHE A 18 16.29 5.54 -10.42
C PHE A 18 16.69 6.59 -11.48
N ALA A 19 17.96 6.72 -11.83
CA ALA A 19 18.43 7.78 -12.74
C ALA A 19 17.66 7.85 -14.08
N PRO A 20 17.29 6.72 -14.74
CA PRO A 20 16.47 6.75 -15.95
C PRO A 20 15.08 7.34 -15.75
N PHE A 21 14.58 7.31 -14.52
CA PHE A 21 13.24 7.78 -14.13
C PHE A 21 13.23 9.16 -13.47
N ARG A 22 14.36 9.89 -13.50
CA ARG A 22 14.47 11.23 -12.86
C ARG A 22 13.28 12.15 -13.14
N LYS A 23 12.80 12.17 -14.38
CA LYS A 23 11.67 13.02 -14.82
C LYS A 23 10.30 12.49 -14.38
N HIS A 24 10.23 11.31 -13.83
CA HIS A 24 9.00 10.64 -13.41
C HIS A 24 8.89 10.47 -11.90
N LEU A 25 9.84 10.98 -11.12
CA LEU A 25 9.84 10.88 -9.67
C LEU A 25 10.39 12.13 -9.00
N SER A 26 9.96 12.33 -7.76
CA SER A 26 10.48 13.36 -6.85
C SER A 26 10.74 12.74 -5.48
N PHE A 27 11.79 13.19 -4.81
CA PHE A 27 12.04 12.87 -3.42
C PHE A 27 11.48 13.96 -2.52
N MET A 28 11.01 13.55 -1.33
CA MET A 28 10.44 14.45 -0.36
C MET A 28 11.17 14.29 0.98
N GLY A 29 11.52 15.39 1.59
CA GLY A 29 12.20 15.43 2.89
C GLY A 29 11.44 16.27 3.91
N GLY A 30 11.77 16.08 5.19
CA GLY A 30 11.13 16.80 6.28
C GLY A 30 9.73 16.28 6.64
N LEU A 31 9.29 15.15 6.07
CA LEU A 31 7.97 14.60 6.35
C LEU A 31 7.93 13.87 7.69
N TYR A 32 6.82 13.96 8.40
CA TYR A 32 6.62 13.28 9.68
C TYR A 32 5.15 13.02 9.98
N HIS A 33 4.88 12.13 10.92
CA HIS A 33 3.58 11.97 11.54
C HIS A 33 3.60 12.53 12.96
N PRO A 34 2.73 13.49 13.34
CA PRO A 34 2.67 14.07 14.67
C PRO A 34 2.48 13.06 15.81
N ASN A 35 1.85 11.94 15.51
CA ASN A 35 1.62 10.85 16.45
C ASN A 35 2.79 9.87 16.56
N GLY A 36 3.74 9.89 15.63
CA GLY A 36 4.89 9.00 15.61
C GLY A 36 5.68 8.99 16.91
N PRO A 37 6.13 10.16 17.45
CA PRO A 37 6.91 10.22 18.69
C PRO A 37 6.18 9.75 19.95
N LYS A 38 4.86 9.60 19.87
CA LYS A 38 4.00 9.16 20.99
C LYS A 38 3.73 7.66 20.99
N SER A 39 4.18 6.96 19.96
CA SER A 39 3.91 5.55 19.73
C SER A 39 5.12 4.69 20.00
N ASP A 40 4.92 3.39 20.21
CA ASP A 40 6.01 2.42 20.21
C ASP A 40 6.75 2.51 18.86
N PRO A 41 8.08 2.60 18.85
CA PRO A 41 8.86 2.76 17.63
C PRO A 41 8.63 1.67 16.58
N HIS A 42 8.28 0.45 17.01
CA HIS A 42 8.01 -0.69 16.12
C HIS A 42 6.62 -0.71 15.51
N VAL A 43 5.84 0.36 15.69
CA VAL A 43 4.50 0.50 15.08
C VAL A 43 4.39 1.71 14.17
N CYS A 44 5.52 2.32 13.80
CA CYS A 44 5.53 3.48 12.91
C CYS A 44 4.99 3.12 11.50
N SER A 45 5.16 1.86 11.06
CA SER A 45 4.55 1.38 9.81
C SER A 45 3.02 1.38 9.86
N ASP A 46 2.43 1.17 11.04
CA ASP A 46 0.98 1.16 11.22
C ASP A 46 0.37 2.54 10.97
N MET A 47 1.17 3.60 11.19
CA MET A 47 0.79 4.98 10.92
C MET A 47 1.12 5.44 9.50
N TRP A 48 1.93 4.67 8.76
CA TRP A 48 2.48 5.09 7.47
C TRP A 48 1.43 5.64 6.52
N LEU A 49 0.31 4.95 6.33
CA LEU A 49 -0.77 5.38 5.43
C LEU A 49 -1.97 6.00 6.16
N THR A 50 -1.94 6.13 7.49
CA THR A 50 -3.09 6.62 8.25
C THR A 50 -2.85 7.96 8.94
N GLY A 51 -1.62 8.28 9.31
CA GLY A 51 -1.30 9.44 10.15
C GLY A 51 -1.88 9.38 11.57
N ALA A 52 -2.56 8.30 11.94
CA ALA A 52 -3.28 8.19 13.19
C ALA A 52 -2.53 7.34 14.22
N PRO A 53 -2.63 7.63 15.53
CA PRO A 53 -2.07 6.80 16.57
C PRO A 53 -2.85 5.48 16.67
N LEU A 54 -2.23 4.47 17.27
CA LEU A 54 -2.96 3.30 17.74
C LEU A 54 -3.98 3.73 18.78
N GLN A 55 -5.23 3.35 18.60
CA GLN A 55 -6.33 3.84 19.42
C GLN A 55 -6.59 3.01 20.68
N ASP A 56 -6.08 1.79 20.76
CA ASP A 56 -6.34 0.93 21.90
C ASP A 56 -5.13 0.76 22.82
N PRO A 57 -5.15 1.36 24.04
CA PRO A 57 -4.12 1.14 25.04
C PRO A 57 -4.11 -0.32 25.57
N LYS A 58 -5.15 -1.12 25.30
CA LYS A 58 -5.24 -2.54 25.67
C LYS A 58 -4.65 -3.48 24.61
N ARG A 59 -3.97 -2.93 23.59
CA ARG A 59 -3.29 -3.68 22.53
C ARG A 59 -4.19 -4.28 21.44
N GLU A 60 -5.44 -3.85 21.32
CA GLU A 60 -6.17 -4.05 20.08
C GLU A 60 -5.64 -3.09 19.03
N VAL A 61 -5.34 -3.60 17.83
CA VAL A 61 -4.79 -2.78 16.76
C VAL A 61 -5.93 -2.09 16.03
N TYR A 62 -6.17 -0.84 16.40
CA TYR A 62 -7.07 0.06 15.67
C TYR A 62 -6.29 1.28 15.19
N ASN A 63 -6.66 1.73 14.00
CA ASN A 63 -6.08 2.93 13.43
C ASN A 63 -7.18 3.72 12.70
N SER A 64 -6.86 4.88 12.16
CA SER A 64 -7.72 5.61 11.25
C SER A 64 -7.69 4.95 9.85
N VAL A 65 -8.57 5.39 8.94
CA VAL A 65 -8.58 4.90 7.56
C VAL A 65 -7.25 5.17 6.86
N ALA A 66 -6.76 4.19 6.12
CA ALA A 66 -5.55 4.34 5.32
C ALA A 66 -5.83 5.02 3.97
N LEU A 67 -4.82 5.70 3.43
CA LEU A 67 -4.91 6.42 2.15
C LEU A 67 -5.46 5.56 1.01
N ASP A 68 -4.97 4.33 0.88
CA ASP A 68 -5.41 3.38 -0.14
C ASP A 68 -6.90 3.04 -0.02
N GLN A 69 -7.47 3.04 1.19
CA GLN A 69 -8.89 2.77 1.42
C GLN A 69 -9.77 3.99 1.17
N VAL A 70 -9.27 5.20 1.36
CA VAL A 70 -9.96 6.42 0.90
C VAL A 70 -10.05 6.41 -0.63
N VAL A 71 -8.94 6.11 -1.33
CA VAL A 71 -8.95 5.96 -2.79
C VAL A 71 -9.92 4.86 -3.21
N ALA A 72 -9.88 3.69 -2.56
CA ALA A 72 -10.76 2.56 -2.86
C ALA A 72 -12.25 2.94 -2.73
N LYS A 73 -12.62 3.68 -1.68
CA LYS A 73 -14.00 4.17 -1.46
C LYS A 73 -14.50 4.99 -2.65
N HIS A 74 -13.67 5.88 -3.18
CA HIS A 74 -14.03 6.77 -4.30
C HIS A 74 -13.98 6.08 -5.67
N THR A 75 -13.14 5.05 -5.82
CA THR A 75 -12.92 4.38 -7.11
C THR A 75 -13.63 3.04 -7.27
N LYS A 76 -14.21 2.46 -6.21
CA LYS A 76 -14.84 1.13 -6.19
C LYS A 76 -15.89 0.91 -7.30
N GLN A 77 -16.56 1.96 -7.74
CA GLN A 77 -17.56 1.87 -8.80
C GLN A 77 -16.96 1.71 -10.22
N PHE A 78 -15.67 1.99 -10.39
CA PHE A 78 -14.98 1.98 -11.68
C PHE A 78 -14.08 0.76 -11.89
N CYS A 79 -13.96 -0.13 -10.92
CA CYS A 79 -13.06 -1.29 -10.97
C CYS A 79 -13.68 -2.54 -10.31
N ARG A 80 -13.16 -3.72 -10.67
CA ARG A 80 -13.67 -5.01 -10.16
C ARG A 80 -13.35 -5.25 -8.69
N GLN A 81 -12.17 -4.84 -8.27
CA GLN A 81 -11.68 -4.96 -6.90
C GLN A 81 -11.48 -3.55 -6.35
N PRO A 82 -12.17 -3.16 -5.29
CA PRO A 82 -12.02 -1.83 -4.70
C PRO A 82 -10.56 -1.54 -4.30
N SER A 83 -9.87 -2.52 -3.71
CA SER A 83 -8.47 -2.46 -3.34
C SER A 83 -7.82 -3.84 -3.34
N LEU A 84 -6.49 -3.85 -3.42
CA LEU A 84 -5.65 -5.03 -3.18
C LEU A 84 -4.63 -4.67 -2.10
N VAL A 85 -4.62 -5.44 -1.02
CA VAL A 85 -3.66 -5.26 0.08
C VAL A 85 -2.69 -6.42 0.08
N MET A 86 -1.41 -6.11 0.01
CA MET A 86 -0.32 -7.06 -0.13
C MET A 86 0.75 -6.80 0.92
N SER A 87 1.42 -7.85 1.37
CA SER A 87 2.58 -7.76 2.25
C SER A 87 3.46 -8.99 2.07
N VAL A 88 4.77 -8.86 2.26
CA VAL A 88 5.67 -10.01 2.27
C VAL A 88 5.32 -11.00 3.39
N ASP A 89 4.88 -10.48 4.52
CA ASP A 89 4.62 -11.26 5.74
C ASP A 89 3.17 -11.74 5.89
N ALA A 90 2.26 -11.28 5.05
CA ALA A 90 0.84 -11.59 5.02
C ALA A 90 0.04 -11.26 6.31
N GLY A 91 -1.29 -11.40 6.20
CA GLY A 91 -2.21 -11.28 7.34
C GLY A 91 -2.30 -9.89 7.92
N VAL A 92 -2.63 -9.81 9.20
CA VAL A 92 -2.71 -8.55 9.95
C VAL A 92 -1.58 -8.40 10.98
N GLY A 93 -0.76 -9.43 11.19
CA GLY A 93 0.21 -9.46 12.28
C GLY A 93 -0.45 -9.69 13.64
N PHE A 94 0.20 -9.22 14.72
CA PHE A 94 -0.31 -9.36 16.08
C PHE A 94 0.13 -8.20 16.97
N LEU A 95 -0.67 -7.90 18.00
CA LEU A 95 -0.33 -6.99 19.10
C LEU A 95 0.35 -5.68 18.66
N SER A 96 -0.34 -4.86 17.89
CA SER A 96 0.18 -3.59 17.38
C SER A 96 1.41 -3.68 16.44
N ARG A 97 1.80 -4.87 16.04
CA ARG A 97 2.89 -5.14 15.08
C ARG A 97 2.28 -5.79 13.85
N THR A 98 1.71 -4.98 13.02
CA THR A 98 0.90 -5.46 11.89
C THR A 98 1.73 -5.94 10.72
N GLY A 99 1.17 -6.92 10.00
CA GLY A 99 1.69 -7.38 8.70
C GLY A 99 1.02 -6.63 7.54
N THR A 100 0.34 -5.53 7.79
CA THR A 100 -0.37 -4.70 6.81
C THR A 100 -0.19 -3.22 7.11
N ILE A 101 -0.22 -2.38 6.10
CA ILE A 101 -0.24 -0.92 6.21
C ILE A 101 -1.61 -0.32 5.85
N SER A 102 -2.60 -1.18 5.57
CA SER A 102 -3.93 -0.78 5.12
C SER A 102 -4.97 -0.98 6.21
N TYR A 103 -5.76 0.07 6.46
CA TYR A 103 -6.81 0.09 7.47
C TYR A 103 -8.13 0.55 6.88
N SER A 104 -9.21 -0.17 7.20
CA SER A 104 -10.56 0.09 6.69
C SER A 104 -11.10 1.46 7.12
N ILE A 105 -12.23 1.87 6.57
CA ILE A 105 -12.92 3.10 7.00
C ILE A 105 -13.35 3.08 8.47
N THR A 106 -13.40 1.91 9.08
CA THR A 106 -13.68 1.73 10.53
C THR A 106 -12.41 1.60 11.37
N GLY A 107 -11.22 1.83 10.77
CA GLY A 107 -9.93 1.78 11.46
C GLY A 107 -9.42 0.38 11.78
N LYS A 108 -9.97 -0.66 11.15
CA LYS A 108 -9.51 -2.04 11.34
C LYS A 108 -8.47 -2.44 10.31
N PRO A 109 -7.43 -3.20 10.70
CA PRO A 109 -6.42 -3.67 9.75
C PRO A 109 -7.03 -4.60 8.70
N ILE A 110 -6.66 -4.42 7.44
CA ILE A 110 -7.08 -5.27 6.34
C ILE A 110 -6.02 -6.35 6.14
N PRO A 111 -6.41 -7.64 6.15
CA PRO A 111 -5.45 -8.72 5.94
C PRO A 111 -4.76 -8.60 4.58
N ALA A 112 -3.43 -8.66 4.60
CA ALA A 112 -2.62 -8.63 3.40
C ALA A 112 -2.36 -10.03 2.84
N GLU A 113 -2.25 -10.14 1.52
CA GLU A 113 -1.94 -11.38 0.80
C GLU A 113 -0.46 -11.37 0.38
N ASN A 114 0.23 -12.51 0.53
CA ASN A 114 1.63 -12.66 0.13
C ASN A 114 1.86 -13.75 -0.93
N ASN A 115 0.85 -14.49 -1.33
CA ASN A 115 1.00 -15.60 -2.26
C ASN A 115 0.68 -15.15 -3.70
N PRO A 116 1.69 -15.09 -4.61
CA PRO A 116 1.50 -14.63 -5.97
C PRO A 116 0.43 -15.42 -6.74
N ARG A 117 0.36 -16.73 -6.56
CA ARG A 117 -0.63 -17.59 -7.22
C ARG A 117 -2.05 -17.31 -6.73
N GLN A 118 -2.24 -17.05 -5.43
CA GLN A 118 -3.55 -16.71 -4.89
C GLN A 118 -3.99 -15.32 -5.39
N ILE A 119 -3.09 -14.34 -5.39
CA ILE A 119 -3.33 -13.00 -5.95
C ILE A 119 -3.71 -13.12 -7.43
N PHE A 120 -2.93 -13.85 -8.23
CA PHE A 120 -3.23 -14.08 -9.65
C PHE A 120 -4.61 -14.71 -9.84
N ASN A 121 -4.92 -15.74 -9.07
CA ASN A 121 -6.21 -16.41 -9.15
C ASN A 121 -7.37 -15.46 -8.78
N ARG A 122 -7.18 -14.63 -7.77
CA ARG A 122 -8.17 -13.64 -7.34
C ARG A 122 -8.43 -12.58 -8.41
N LEU A 123 -7.38 -12.12 -9.10
CA LEU A 123 -7.46 -11.03 -10.07
C LEU A 123 -7.92 -11.52 -11.46
N PHE A 124 -7.41 -12.69 -11.95
CA PHE A 124 -7.49 -13.07 -13.33
C PHE A 124 -8.24 -14.39 -13.60
N ARG A 125 -8.40 -15.25 -12.57
CA ARG A 125 -8.99 -16.58 -12.80
C ARG A 125 -10.53 -16.56 -12.82
N ALA A 126 -11.16 -15.54 -12.29
CA ALA A 126 -12.62 -15.41 -12.33
C ALA A 126 -13.15 -15.46 -13.76
N ASP A 127 -12.42 -14.88 -14.72
CA ASP A 127 -12.79 -14.89 -16.15
C ASP A 127 -12.72 -16.26 -16.84
N ARG A 128 -12.07 -17.26 -16.23
CA ARG A 128 -12.00 -18.61 -16.80
C ARG A 128 -13.21 -19.48 -16.45
N ALA A 129 -13.96 -19.11 -15.43
CA ALA A 129 -15.21 -19.76 -15.11
C ALA A 129 -16.34 -19.21 -16.00
N SER A 130 -17.29 -20.05 -16.42
CA SER A 130 -18.45 -19.55 -17.15
C SER A 130 -19.19 -18.47 -16.36
N MET A 131 -19.79 -17.50 -17.03
CA MET A 131 -20.61 -16.46 -16.40
C MET A 131 -21.71 -17.06 -15.49
N GLU A 132 -22.28 -18.17 -15.91
CA GLU A 132 -23.26 -18.90 -15.09
C GLU A 132 -22.67 -19.41 -13.78
N SER A 133 -21.48 -19.99 -13.84
CA SER A 133 -20.75 -20.44 -12.64
C SER A 133 -20.38 -19.27 -11.73
N GLN A 134 -19.96 -18.14 -12.28
CA GLN A 134 -19.67 -16.93 -11.52
C GLN A 134 -20.93 -16.40 -10.81
N ARG A 135 -22.07 -16.30 -11.50
CA ARG A 135 -23.36 -15.90 -10.93
C ARG A 135 -23.83 -16.86 -9.84
N LYS A 136 -23.69 -18.17 -10.06
CA LYS A 136 -24.03 -19.19 -9.04
C LYS A 136 -23.19 -19.04 -7.78
N ASN A 137 -21.88 -18.81 -7.93
CA ASN A 137 -20.98 -18.59 -6.82
C ASN A 137 -21.31 -17.29 -6.07
N LEU A 138 -21.61 -16.20 -6.78
CA LEU A 138 -22.01 -14.94 -6.20
C LEU A 138 -23.31 -15.10 -5.38
N LYS A 139 -24.33 -15.71 -5.95
CA LYS A 139 -25.61 -16.00 -5.23
C LYS A 139 -25.39 -16.83 -3.96
N ARG A 140 -24.48 -17.82 -4.03
CA ARG A 140 -24.15 -18.63 -2.84
C ARG A 140 -23.45 -17.80 -1.76
N ARG A 141 -22.53 -16.91 -2.13
CA ARG A 141 -21.84 -16.02 -1.18
C ARG A 141 -22.80 -15.02 -0.53
N LEU A 142 -23.68 -14.41 -1.32
CA LEU A 142 -24.72 -13.50 -0.80
C LEU A 142 -25.60 -14.21 0.22
N LYS A 143 -26.14 -15.40 -0.11
CA LYS A 143 -26.93 -16.19 0.85
C LYS A 143 -26.18 -16.52 2.14
N LEU A 144 -24.86 -16.73 2.08
CA LEU A 144 -24.06 -16.98 3.27
C LEU A 144 -23.95 -15.71 4.13
N VAL A 145 -23.72 -14.57 3.50
CA VAL A 145 -23.65 -13.27 4.19
C VAL A 145 -24.98 -12.92 4.82
N ASP A 146 -26.09 -13.09 4.09
CA ASP A 146 -27.46 -12.89 4.61
C ASP A 146 -27.72 -13.72 5.87
N ALA A 147 -27.37 -15.02 5.83
CA ALA A 147 -27.55 -15.91 6.98
C ALA A 147 -26.71 -15.49 8.19
N VAL A 148 -25.47 -15.03 7.96
CA VAL A 148 -24.60 -14.54 9.05
C VAL A 148 -25.12 -13.21 9.60
N LEU A 149 -25.61 -12.30 8.76
CA LEU A 149 -26.22 -11.03 9.16
C LEU A 149 -27.47 -11.27 10.00
N GLU A 150 -28.34 -12.20 9.61
CA GLU A 150 -29.53 -12.55 10.36
C GLU A 150 -29.19 -13.09 11.77
N GLN A 151 -28.21 -14.01 11.85
CA GLN A 151 -27.73 -14.54 13.12
C GLN A 151 -27.10 -13.46 14.01
N ALA A 152 -26.24 -12.62 13.44
CA ALA A 152 -25.57 -11.53 14.14
C ALA A 152 -26.58 -10.50 14.66
N ASN A 153 -27.57 -10.11 13.86
CA ASN A 153 -28.65 -9.23 14.26
C ASN A 153 -29.52 -9.84 15.39
N SER A 154 -29.78 -11.15 15.32
CA SER A 154 -30.49 -11.86 16.39
C SER A 154 -29.71 -11.87 17.70
N LEU A 155 -28.40 -12.08 17.63
CA LEU A 155 -27.53 -12.04 18.80
C LEU A 155 -27.42 -10.61 19.35
N ASN A 156 -27.26 -9.60 18.49
CA ASN A 156 -27.12 -8.19 18.88
C ASN A 156 -28.30 -7.71 19.77
N ARG A 157 -29.52 -8.18 19.48
CA ARG A 157 -30.72 -7.86 20.30
C ARG A 157 -30.65 -8.40 21.72
N LYS A 158 -29.80 -9.41 22.01
CA LYS A 158 -29.67 -10.07 23.32
C LYS A 158 -28.45 -9.56 24.10
N LEU A 159 -27.58 -8.75 23.52
CA LEU A 159 -26.37 -8.29 24.14
C LEU A 159 -26.56 -7.06 25.02
N GLY A 160 -25.71 -6.91 26.02
CA GLY A 160 -25.56 -5.69 26.82
C GLY A 160 -24.89 -4.54 26.01
N LYS A 161 -24.87 -3.34 26.59
CA LYS A 161 -24.43 -2.14 25.87
C LYS A 161 -23.00 -2.25 25.30
N SER A 162 -22.04 -2.70 26.09
CA SER A 162 -20.63 -2.83 25.67
C SER A 162 -20.43 -3.84 24.53
N ASP A 163 -21.10 -4.99 24.64
CA ASP A 163 -20.98 -6.07 23.65
C ASP A 163 -21.75 -5.71 22.37
N ARG A 164 -22.80 -4.91 22.49
CA ARG A 164 -23.57 -4.40 21.36
C ARG A 164 -22.72 -3.47 20.49
N GLU A 165 -21.89 -2.59 21.09
CA GLU A 165 -20.98 -1.72 20.35
C GLU A 165 -19.98 -2.54 19.50
N LYS A 166 -19.45 -3.64 20.03
CA LYS A 166 -18.59 -4.57 19.27
C LYS A 166 -19.35 -5.31 18.16
N MET A 167 -20.59 -5.71 18.45
CA MET A 167 -21.44 -6.37 17.46
C MET A 167 -21.83 -5.42 16.32
N ASP A 168 -22.09 -4.15 16.60
CA ASP A 168 -22.40 -3.15 15.58
C ASP A 168 -21.21 -2.93 14.63
N GLN A 169 -19.98 -2.96 15.15
CA GLN A 169 -18.77 -2.94 14.31
C GLN A 169 -18.66 -4.19 13.42
N TYR A 170 -18.99 -5.36 13.96
CA TYR A 170 -19.02 -6.61 13.19
C TYR A 170 -20.07 -6.58 12.08
N LEU A 171 -21.29 -6.12 12.41
CA LEU A 171 -22.39 -5.94 11.44
C LEU A 171 -21.99 -4.95 10.34
N THR A 172 -21.35 -3.84 10.69
CA THR A 172 -20.82 -2.87 9.70
C THR A 172 -19.85 -3.55 8.73
N SER A 173 -18.92 -4.36 9.24
CA SER A 173 -17.97 -5.08 8.41
C SER A 173 -18.64 -6.13 7.49
N LEU A 174 -19.69 -6.79 7.96
CA LEU A 174 -20.48 -7.72 7.14
C LEU A 174 -21.24 -7.00 6.02
N ASN A 175 -21.87 -5.86 6.33
CA ASN A 175 -22.54 -5.04 5.33
C ASN A 175 -21.57 -4.55 4.23
N GLU A 176 -20.34 -4.17 4.59
CA GLU A 176 -19.30 -3.85 3.61
C GLU A 176 -18.93 -5.04 2.70
N VAL A 177 -18.96 -6.26 3.24
CA VAL A 177 -18.74 -7.48 2.43
C VAL A 177 -19.91 -7.70 1.47
N GLU A 178 -21.15 -7.54 1.95
CA GLU A 178 -22.37 -7.65 1.13
C GLU A 178 -22.33 -6.63 -0.03
N GLU A 179 -22.11 -5.36 0.28
CA GLU A 179 -22.00 -4.29 -0.73
C GLU A 179 -20.96 -4.62 -1.81
N ARG A 180 -19.80 -5.15 -1.41
CA ARG A 180 -18.75 -5.57 -2.36
C ARG A 180 -19.19 -6.74 -3.24
N LEU A 181 -19.91 -7.69 -2.68
CA LEU A 181 -20.43 -8.82 -3.45
C LEU A 181 -21.50 -8.35 -4.45
N VAL A 182 -22.44 -7.51 -4.02
CA VAL A 182 -23.46 -6.92 -4.92
C VAL A 182 -22.79 -6.11 -6.03
N ALA A 183 -21.83 -5.23 -5.68
CA ALA A 183 -21.11 -4.43 -6.64
C ALA A 183 -20.30 -5.29 -7.65
N SER A 184 -19.92 -6.50 -7.27
CA SER A 184 -19.17 -7.41 -8.16
C SER A 184 -20.02 -8.02 -9.26
N GLU A 185 -21.34 -8.01 -9.16
CA GLU A 185 -22.26 -8.65 -10.12
C GLU A 185 -22.12 -8.07 -11.53
N LYS A 186 -22.07 -6.73 -11.63
CA LYS A 186 -21.95 -6.04 -12.93
C LYS A 186 -20.69 -6.41 -13.70
N TRP A 187 -19.63 -6.83 -13.01
CA TRP A 187 -18.36 -7.18 -13.62
C TRP A 187 -18.35 -8.57 -14.24
N ILE A 188 -19.34 -9.41 -13.98
CA ILE A 188 -19.45 -10.75 -14.58
C ILE A 188 -19.61 -10.66 -16.08
N ASP A 189 -20.33 -9.65 -16.56
CA ASP A 189 -20.62 -9.46 -18.00
C ASP A 189 -19.56 -8.61 -18.73
N ILE A 190 -18.61 -8.02 -17.99
CA ILE A 190 -17.54 -7.21 -18.58
C ILE A 190 -16.27 -8.05 -18.67
N PRO A 191 -15.78 -8.40 -19.89
CA PRO A 191 -14.57 -9.20 -20.01
C PRO A 191 -13.33 -8.44 -19.50
N LEU A 192 -12.36 -9.17 -18.97
CA LEU A 192 -11.05 -8.61 -18.66
C LEU A 192 -10.26 -8.32 -19.95
N LYS A 193 -9.43 -7.29 -19.91
CA LYS A 193 -8.42 -7.03 -20.93
C LYS A 193 -7.52 -8.26 -21.05
N LYS A 194 -7.36 -8.79 -22.26
CA LYS A 194 -6.42 -9.90 -22.52
C LYS A 194 -5.00 -9.43 -22.27
N GLN A 195 -4.25 -10.18 -21.50
CA GLN A 195 -2.87 -9.87 -21.12
C GLN A 195 -2.00 -11.11 -21.24
N ASP A 196 -0.70 -10.90 -21.48
CA ASP A 196 0.31 -11.96 -21.40
C ASP A 196 0.74 -12.18 -19.94
N HIS A 197 0.51 -13.38 -19.47
CA HIS A 197 0.87 -13.82 -18.12
C HIS A 197 2.06 -14.80 -18.10
N THR A 198 2.66 -15.08 -19.27
CA THR A 198 3.68 -16.14 -19.39
C THR A 198 4.97 -15.84 -18.65
N HIS A 199 5.27 -14.57 -18.43
CA HIS A 199 6.44 -14.11 -17.70
C HIS A 199 6.31 -14.23 -16.18
N LEU A 200 5.11 -14.48 -15.65
CA LEU A 200 4.88 -14.54 -14.20
C LEU A 200 5.43 -15.82 -13.57
N LYS A 201 6.24 -15.66 -12.54
CA LYS A 201 6.75 -16.76 -11.72
C LYS A 201 5.84 -17.01 -10.51
N LEU A 202 4.63 -17.53 -10.76
CA LEU A 202 3.60 -17.69 -9.74
C LEU A 202 3.98 -18.66 -8.60
N ASP A 203 5.04 -19.43 -8.76
CA ASP A 203 5.59 -20.30 -7.71
C ASP A 203 6.64 -19.59 -6.84
N ALA A 204 6.97 -18.32 -7.18
CA ALA A 204 7.78 -17.49 -6.30
C ALA A 204 7.05 -17.33 -4.96
N ASN A 205 7.81 -17.42 -3.87
CA ASN A 205 7.30 -17.29 -2.51
C ASN A 205 8.24 -16.43 -1.67
N SER A 206 7.73 -15.89 -0.59
CA SER A 206 8.48 -15.01 0.32
C SER A 206 9.61 -15.73 1.07
N GLU A 207 9.62 -17.05 1.10
CA GLU A 207 10.69 -17.84 1.71
C GLU A 207 11.83 -18.17 0.72
N GLY A 208 11.62 -17.96 -0.57
CA GLY A 208 12.57 -18.25 -1.65
C GLY A 208 13.51 -17.11 -1.98
N ASP A 209 13.71 -16.87 -3.29
CA ASP A 209 14.50 -15.77 -3.83
C ASP A 209 13.76 -14.42 -3.71
N PRO A 210 14.24 -13.46 -2.90
CA PRO A 210 13.60 -12.18 -2.72
C PRO A 210 13.43 -11.38 -4.02
N ALA A 211 14.38 -11.45 -4.95
CA ALA A 211 14.30 -10.70 -6.21
C ALA A 211 13.17 -11.24 -7.11
N ASN A 212 13.09 -12.55 -7.29
CA ASN A 212 12.01 -13.17 -8.05
C ASN A 212 10.64 -12.93 -7.39
N TYR A 213 10.59 -12.98 -6.07
CA TYR A 213 9.37 -12.73 -5.32
C TYR A 213 8.86 -11.29 -5.53
N TYR A 214 9.68 -10.26 -5.24
CA TYR A 214 9.28 -8.87 -5.43
C TYR A 214 8.90 -8.55 -6.87
N ARG A 215 9.68 -9.01 -7.85
CA ARG A 215 9.37 -8.78 -9.27
C ARG A 215 8.03 -9.40 -9.66
N THR A 216 7.74 -10.61 -9.21
CA THR A 216 6.44 -11.25 -9.48
C THR A 216 5.29 -10.47 -8.85
N MET A 217 5.46 -10.00 -7.60
CA MET A 217 4.45 -9.18 -6.94
C MET A 217 4.22 -7.85 -7.67
N PHE A 218 5.29 -7.17 -8.09
CA PHE A 218 5.21 -5.93 -8.87
C PHE A 218 4.63 -6.15 -10.27
N ASP A 219 4.93 -7.26 -10.92
CA ASP A 219 4.32 -7.63 -12.20
C ASP A 219 2.80 -7.85 -12.06
N LEU A 220 2.35 -8.49 -10.98
CA LEU A 220 0.92 -8.66 -10.68
C LEU A 220 0.23 -7.30 -10.44
N ILE A 221 0.87 -6.37 -9.74
CA ILE A 221 0.37 -5.01 -9.55
C ILE A 221 0.23 -4.29 -10.90
N ALA A 222 1.29 -4.33 -11.72
CA ALA A 222 1.29 -3.66 -13.02
C ALA A 222 0.21 -4.21 -13.96
N LEU A 223 0.01 -5.53 -13.98
CA LEU A 223 -1.07 -6.19 -14.73
C LEU A 223 -2.46 -5.81 -14.20
N ALA A 224 -2.62 -5.72 -12.88
CA ALA A 224 -3.90 -5.33 -12.28
C ALA A 224 -4.30 -3.89 -12.66
N PHE A 225 -3.33 -2.98 -12.72
CA PHE A 225 -3.56 -1.60 -13.17
C PHE A 225 -3.79 -1.53 -14.69
N ASP A 226 -3.00 -2.24 -15.50
CA ASP A 226 -3.18 -2.27 -16.95
C ASP A 226 -4.56 -2.82 -17.37
N ALA A 227 -5.10 -3.79 -16.61
CA ALA A 227 -6.45 -4.34 -16.85
C ALA A 227 -7.56 -3.57 -16.12
N ASP A 228 -7.26 -2.48 -15.43
CA ASP A 228 -8.20 -1.70 -14.60
C ASP A 228 -9.02 -2.57 -13.62
N ILE A 229 -8.37 -3.61 -13.08
CA ILE A 229 -9.02 -4.51 -12.11
C ILE A 229 -9.20 -3.80 -10.77
N THR A 230 -8.22 -3.00 -10.37
CA THR A 230 -8.26 -2.16 -9.17
C THR A 230 -7.55 -0.84 -9.44
N ARG A 231 -7.91 0.19 -8.68
CA ARG A 231 -7.27 1.51 -8.74
C ARG A 231 -6.56 1.89 -7.44
N SER A 232 -6.50 0.94 -6.50
CA SER A 232 -5.86 1.17 -5.22
C SER A 232 -5.16 -0.09 -4.73
N ILE A 233 -3.84 -0.01 -4.49
CA ILE A 233 -3.03 -1.12 -3.99
C ILE A 233 -2.11 -0.60 -2.89
N ALA A 234 -2.08 -1.31 -1.76
CA ALA A 234 -1.07 -1.13 -0.72
C ALA A 234 -0.18 -2.37 -0.68
N PHE A 235 1.15 -2.19 -0.69
CA PHE A 235 2.11 -3.27 -0.61
C PHE A 235 3.19 -2.99 0.44
N MET A 236 3.12 -3.68 1.56
CA MET A 236 4.12 -3.62 2.62
C MET A 236 5.30 -4.53 2.28
N LEU A 237 6.46 -3.94 2.01
CA LEU A 237 7.65 -4.67 1.59
C LEU A 237 8.37 -5.33 2.77
N ASN A 238 8.47 -4.63 3.90
CA ASN A 238 9.16 -5.11 5.10
C ASN A 238 8.39 -4.71 6.36
N ARG A 239 8.47 -5.54 7.38
CA ARG A 239 8.02 -5.22 8.74
C ARG A 239 9.14 -4.52 9.52
N GLU A 240 8.75 -3.73 10.50
CA GLU A 240 9.69 -2.99 11.36
C GLU A 240 10.24 -3.81 12.52
N ASP A 241 9.54 -4.85 12.95
CA ASP A 241 9.72 -5.48 14.26
C ASP A 241 10.70 -6.67 14.27
N GLY A 242 11.32 -6.99 13.15
CA GLY A 242 12.27 -8.13 13.05
C GLY A 242 11.64 -9.52 13.20
N MET A 243 10.33 -9.64 13.22
CA MET A 243 9.62 -10.91 13.43
C MET A 243 9.07 -11.52 12.14
N GLY A 244 9.13 -10.80 11.03
CA GLY A 244 8.59 -11.24 9.76
C GLY A 244 9.58 -12.02 8.90
N ILE A 245 9.05 -12.68 7.86
CA ILE A 245 9.85 -13.36 6.83
C ILE A 245 10.76 -12.36 6.13
N SER A 246 10.25 -11.14 5.89
CA SER A 246 10.99 -10.05 5.25
C SER A 246 12.26 -9.64 5.99
N ASP A 247 12.34 -9.86 7.30
CA ASP A 247 13.54 -9.59 8.09
C ASP A 247 14.74 -10.42 7.63
N THR A 248 14.51 -11.60 7.09
CA THR A 248 15.57 -12.51 6.60
C THR A 248 16.05 -12.22 5.17
N PHE A 249 15.40 -11.33 4.43
CA PHE A 249 15.72 -11.06 3.03
C PHE A 249 17.16 -10.60 2.79
N PRO A 250 17.74 -9.69 3.59
CA PRO A 250 19.15 -9.35 3.44
C PRO A 250 20.07 -10.58 3.53
N ILE A 251 19.80 -11.52 4.46
CA ILE A 251 20.59 -12.76 4.59
C ILE A 251 20.51 -13.58 3.30
N LYS A 252 19.32 -13.73 2.71
CA LYS A 252 19.12 -14.45 1.45
C LYS A 252 19.83 -13.81 0.25
N LEU A 253 20.12 -12.52 0.36
CA LEU A 253 20.90 -11.75 -0.63
C LEU A 253 22.42 -11.74 -0.34
N GLY A 254 22.89 -12.53 0.65
CA GLY A 254 24.29 -12.61 1.03
C GLY A 254 24.76 -11.46 1.94
N ILE A 255 23.84 -10.67 2.48
CA ILE A 255 24.13 -9.67 3.50
C ILE A 255 24.18 -10.35 4.87
N LYS A 256 25.11 -9.96 5.74
CA LYS A 256 25.40 -10.73 6.95
C LYS A 256 24.41 -10.53 8.11
N ARG A 257 23.53 -9.52 8.03
CA ARG A 257 22.61 -9.14 9.10
C ARG A 257 21.19 -9.14 8.59
N THR A 258 20.21 -9.39 9.49
CA THR A 258 18.79 -9.24 9.17
C THR A 258 18.41 -7.77 8.97
N HIS A 259 17.27 -7.50 8.34
CA HIS A 259 16.79 -6.14 8.08
C HIS A 259 16.68 -5.32 9.37
N HIS A 260 16.06 -5.87 10.41
CA HIS A 260 15.93 -5.19 11.71
C HIS A 260 17.29 -4.90 12.35
N SER A 261 18.20 -5.88 12.34
CA SER A 261 19.56 -5.69 12.82
C SER A 261 20.32 -4.60 12.04
N LEU A 262 20.10 -4.49 10.73
CA LEU A 262 20.68 -3.44 9.89
C LEU A 262 20.12 -2.06 10.24
N SER A 263 18.83 -1.95 10.51
CA SER A 263 18.18 -0.68 10.87
C SER A 263 18.72 -0.10 12.20
N HIS A 264 19.26 -0.96 13.07
CA HIS A 264 19.90 -0.58 14.33
C HIS A 264 21.41 -0.38 14.23
N ALA A 265 22.03 -0.60 13.06
CA ALA A 265 23.47 -0.57 12.92
C ALA A 265 24.05 0.85 13.12
N GLN A 266 24.93 0.98 14.12
CA GLN A 266 25.69 2.20 14.37
C GLN A 266 27.11 2.14 13.77
N ASP A 267 27.57 0.94 13.44
CA ASP A 267 28.88 0.72 12.82
C ASP A 267 28.85 0.93 11.30
N LYS A 268 29.97 1.36 10.75
CA LYS A 268 30.10 1.68 9.32
C LYS A 268 29.81 0.48 8.40
N ASP A 269 30.18 -0.73 8.80
CA ASP A 269 29.94 -1.92 8.00
C ASP A 269 28.45 -2.24 7.93
N GLY A 270 27.73 -2.19 9.07
CA GLY A 270 26.29 -2.38 9.11
C GLY A 270 25.53 -1.33 8.29
N GLN A 271 25.94 -0.05 8.37
CA GLN A 271 25.34 1.00 7.54
C GLN A 271 25.57 0.79 6.04
N LEU A 272 26.76 0.32 5.65
CA LEU A 272 27.03 -0.04 4.25
C LEU A 272 26.24 -1.26 3.78
N GLN A 273 26.04 -2.24 4.65
CA GLN A 273 25.19 -3.39 4.37
C GLN A 273 23.72 -2.98 4.24
N PHE A 274 23.24 -2.07 5.08
CA PHE A 274 21.88 -1.53 4.95
C PHE A 274 21.70 -0.78 3.62
N ALA A 275 22.66 0.07 3.26
CA ALA A 275 22.62 0.78 1.97
C ALA A 275 22.61 -0.17 0.75
N LYS A 276 23.23 -1.36 0.84
CA LYS A 276 23.12 -2.40 -0.20
C LYS A 276 21.72 -3.00 -0.28
N TYR A 277 21.06 -3.18 0.86
CA TYR A 277 19.69 -3.65 0.87
C TYR A 277 18.72 -2.61 0.33
N ASP A 278 18.90 -1.33 0.68
CA ASP A 278 18.15 -0.22 0.08
C ASP A 278 18.35 -0.15 -1.44
N GLN A 279 19.58 -0.37 -1.92
CA GLN A 279 19.88 -0.45 -3.36
C GLN A 279 19.10 -1.59 -4.01
N PHE A 280 19.07 -2.76 -3.40
CA PHE A 280 18.29 -3.89 -3.88
C PHE A 280 16.80 -3.54 -4.01
N LEU A 281 16.20 -2.92 -2.97
CA LEU A 281 14.79 -2.51 -3.02
C LEU A 281 14.53 -1.46 -4.12
N THR A 282 15.45 -0.52 -4.30
CA THR A 282 15.39 0.47 -5.39
C THR A 282 15.39 -0.20 -6.77
N GLU A 283 16.22 -1.22 -6.98
CA GLU A 283 16.27 -1.98 -8.22
C GLU A 283 14.94 -2.73 -8.50
N GLN A 284 14.28 -3.24 -7.46
CA GLN A 284 12.96 -3.86 -7.62
C GLN A 284 11.88 -2.82 -7.98
N LEU A 285 11.93 -1.62 -7.40
CA LEU A 285 11.04 -0.52 -7.77
C LEU A 285 11.28 -0.04 -9.20
N VAL A 286 12.52 0.00 -9.64
CA VAL A 286 12.86 0.32 -11.06
C VAL A 286 12.27 -0.73 -12.00
N HIS A 287 12.31 -2.02 -11.62
CA HIS A 287 11.60 -3.06 -12.37
C HIS A 287 10.11 -2.73 -12.47
N PHE A 288 9.47 -2.38 -11.36
CA PHE A 288 8.05 -2.00 -11.32
C PHE A 288 7.75 -0.79 -12.23
N PHE A 289 8.55 0.27 -12.16
CA PHE A 289 8.36 1.45 -13.02
C PHE A 289 8.49 1.11 -14.51
N LYS A 290 9.46 0.26 -14.88
CA LYS A 290 9.59 -0.24 -16.25
C LYS A 290 8.34 -1.02 -16.70
N ARG A 291 7.75 -1.84 -15.81
CA ARG A 291 6.51 -2.55 -16.12
C ARG A 291 5.35 -1.59 -16.33
N LEU A 292 5.16 -0.60 -15.45
CA LEU A 292 4.13 0.42 -15.60
C LEU A 292 4.31 1.26 -16.87
N GLN A 293 5.54 1.58 -17.23
CA GLN A 293 5.87 2.33 -18.45
C GLN A 293 5.68 1.49 -19.72
N GLY A 294 5.86 0.17 -19.61
CA GLY A 294 5.71 -0.77 -20.74
C GLY A 294 4.26 -1.02 -21.15
N TYR A 295 3.27 -0.71 -20.30
CA TYR A 295 1.84 -0.78 -20.64
C TYR A 295 1.34 0.62 -21.00
N GLN A 296 0.66 0.72 -22.16
CA GLN A 296 0.16 2.01 -22.63
C GLN A 296 -1.17 1.86 -23.37
N ASP A 297 -1.95 2.92 -23.37
CA ASP A 297 -3.17 3.10 -24.16
C ASP A 297 -3.18 4.53 -24.75
N ASN A 298 -4.33 4.97 -25.27
CA ASN A 298 -4.50 6.31 -25.84
C ASN A 298 -4.37 7.46 -24.81
N ARG A 299 -4.27 7.16 -23.54
CA ARG A 299 -4.07 8.13 -22.42
C ARG A 299 -2.61 8.20 -21.94
N GLY A 300 -1.69 7.51 -22.61
CA GLY A 300 -0.29 7.41 -22.21
C GLY A 300 0.04 6.08 -21.53
N THR A 301 1.14 6.05 -20.78
CA THR A 301 1.56 4.85 -20.06
C THR A 301 0.75 4.64 -18.79
N VAL A 302 0.75 3.41 -18.26
CA VAL A 302 0.16 3.14 -16.93
C VAL A 302 0.88 3.96 -15.86
N LEU A 303 2.19 4.23 -16.00
CA LEU A 303 2.94 5.10 -15.08
C LEU A 303 2.41 6.54 -15.09
N ASP A 304 2.06 7.09 -16.25
CA ASP A 304 1.48 8.43 -16.37
C ASP A 304 0.11 8.56 -15.67
N ASN A 305 -0.58 7.43 -15.54
CA ASN A 305 -1.91 7.31 -14.94
C ASN A 305 -1.90 6.66 -13.53
N THR A 306 -0.73 6.52 -12.91
CA THR A 306 -0.57 5.90 -11.57
C THR A 306 0.32 6.76 -10.69
N ILE A 307 -0.13 7.09 -9.49
CA ILE A 307 0.71 7.70 -8.46
C ILE A 307 1.29 6.57 -7.60
N VAL A 308 2.61 6.48 -7.55
CA VAL A 308 3.34 5.55 -6.69
C VAL A 308 3.93 6.32 -5.52
N LEU A 309 3.46 6.05 -4.31
CA LEU A 309 4.03 6.52 -3.06
C LEU A 309 4.90 5.41 -2.47
N TYR A 310 6.17 5.69 -2.25
CA TYR A 310 7.11 4.76 -1.63
C TYR A 310 7.88 5.42 -0.50
N GLY A 311 8.05 4.72 0.61
CA GLY A 311 8.79 5.24 1.74
C GLY A 311 8.82 4.30 2.94
N SER A 312 9.14 4.85 4.10
CA SER A 312 9.26 4.13 5.37
C SER A 312 8.64 4.90 6.51
N GLY A 313 8.12 4.20 7.50
CA GLY A 313 7.58 4.76 8.74
C GLY A 313 8.64 5.34 9.69
N ALA A 314 9.94 5.05 9.45
CA ALA A 314 11.06 5.62 10.20
C ALA A 314 12.21 5.99 9.27
N SER A 315 13.02 6.99 9.66
CA SER A 315 14.17 7.49 8.87
C SER A 315 15.51 6.91 9.32
N THR A 316 15.67 6.75 10.62
CA THR A 316 16.81 6.12 11.29
C THR A 316 16.26 5.25 12.41
N THR A 317 17.11 4.62 13.20
CA THR A 317 16.68 3.78 14.32
C THR A 317 15.52 4.42 15.09
N HIS A 318 14.32 3.92 14.90
CA HIS A 318 13.08 4.35 15.58
C HIS A 318 12.74 5.84 15.53
N LEU A 319 13.22 6.57 14.51
CA LEU A 319 12.93 7.99 14.37
C LEU A 319 11.80 8.24 13.37
N PRO A 320 10.57 8.57 13.83
CA PRO A 320 9.41 8.82 12.96
C PRO A 320 9.37 10.25 12.44
N LYS A 321 10.53 10.79 12.05
CA LYS A 321 10.70 12.14 11.49
C LYS A 321 11.60 12.09 10.26
N ASN A 322 11.45 13.07 9.37
CA ASN A 322 12.15 13.14 8.11
C ASN A 322 12.05 11.82 7.35
N LEU A 323 10.81 11.33 7.24
CA LEU A 323 10.49 10.03 6.67
C LEU A 323 10.99 9.95 5.23
N PRO A 324 11.78 8.91 4.86
CA PRO A 324 12.22 8.73 3.48
C PRO A 324 11.00 8.55 2.60
N THR A 325 10.79 9.45 1.64
CA THR A 325 9.60 9.43 0.80
C THR A 325 9.96 9.76 -0.64
N LEU A 326 9.36 8.99 -1.55
CA LEU A 326 9.42 9.17 -2.99
C LEU A 326 8.00 9.11 -3.54
N VAL A 327 7.69 10.03 -4.44
CA VAL A 327 6.46 10.00 -5.24
C VAL A 327 6.84 9.91 -6.70
N ALA A 328 6.18 9.00 -7.45
CA ALA A 328 6.47 8.81 -8.87
C ALA A 328 5.19 8.65 -9.70
N GLY A 329 5.29 8.93 -10.99
CA GLY A 329 4.19 8.79 -11.94
C GLY A 329 3.15 9.90 -11.85
N GLY A 330 1.92 9.63 -12.29
CA GLY A 330 0.80 10.57 -12.16
C GLY A 330 0.89 11.82 -13.05
N ALA A 331 1.65 11.80 -14.14
CA ALA A 331 1.76 12.96 -15.04
C ALA A 331 0.39 13.42 -15.55
N ASN A 332 -0.52 12.50 -15.88
CA ASN A 332 -1.87 12.81 -16.32
C ASN A 332 -2.80 13.26 -15.17
N MET A 333 -2.35 13.16 -13.93
CA MET A 333 -3.02 13.71 -12.75
C MET A 333 -2.40 15.04 -12.29
N GLY A 334 -1.51 15.62 -13.12
CA GLY A 334 -0.92 16.94 -12.90
C GLY A 334 0.35 16.95 -12.04
N LEU A 335 0.90 15.76 -11.69
CA LEU A 335 2.15 15.69 -10.93
C LEU A 335 3.33 16.10 -11.79
N GLN A 336 4.17 16.99 -11.26
CA GLN A 336 5.44 17.39 -11.85
C GLN A 336 6.59 16.84 -11.02
N HIS A 337 7.59 16.27 -11.69
CA HIS A 337 8.68 15.55 -11.05
C HIS A 337 10.06 16.11 -11.44
N GLY A 338 11.10 15.48 -10.94
CA GLY A 338 12.48 15.81 -11.22
C GLY A 338 13.15 16.68 -10.16
N HIS A 339 12.52 16.84 -9.00
CA HIS A 339 13.00 17.70 -7.92
C HIS A 339 13.04 17.00 -6.56
N TYR A 340 13.77 17.60 -5.64
CA TYR A 340 13.74 17.27 -4.22
C TYR A 340 12.92 18.34 -3.50
N TRP A 341 11.77 17.94 -3.01
CA TRP A 341 10.88 18.83 -2.28
C TRP A 341 11.15 18.77 -0.78
N ARG A 342 11.28 19.92 -0.15
CA ARG A 342 11.33 20.06 1.30
C ARG A 342 10.83 21.45 1.69
N ASN A 343 9.86 21.50 2.57
CA ASN A 343 9.35 22.75 3.14
C ASN A 343 9.28 22.61 4.67
N GLY A 344 10.45 22.81 5.33
CA GLY A 344 10.55 22.61 6.77
C GLY A 344 10.18 21.20 7.21
N ASP A 345 9.47 21.09 8.31
CA ASP A 345 8.84 19.86 8.81
C ASP A 345 7.36 19.90 8.38
N THR A 346 6.95 18.99 7.47
CA THR A 346 5.61 18.92 6.92
C THR A 346 4.95 17.60 7.32
N GLN A 347 3.68 17.66 7.67
CA GLN A 347 2.93 16.45 8.01
C GLN A 347 2.73 15.57 6.76
N MET A 348 2.99 14.27 6.89
CA MET A 348 2.79 13.30 5.79
C MET A 348 1.34 13.30 5.30
N SER A 349 0.39 13.53 6.18
CA SER A 349 -1.04 13.60 5.86
C SER A 349 -1.39 14.76 4.91
N ASP A 350 -0.61 15.84 4.88
CA ASP A 350 -0.78 16.92 3.89
C ASP A 350 -0.37 16.45 2.49
N VAL A 351 0.66 15.61 2.38
CA VAL A 351 1.05 14.97 1.12
C VAL A 351 -0.05 14.00 0.65
N PHE A 352 -0.63 13.23 1.56
CA PHE A 352 -1.74 12.33 1.23
C PHE A 352 -2.95 13.10 0.71
N LEU A 353 -3.29 14.21 1.35
CA LEU A 353 -4.38 15.07 0.88
C LEU A 353 -4.11 15.62 -0.53
N SER A 354 -2.85 16.01 -0.81
CA SER A 354 -2.42 16.46 -2.14
C SER A 354 -2.52 15.35 -3.20
N ILE A 355 -2.17 14.12 -2.83
CA ILE A 355 -2.35 12.94 -3.70
C ILE A 355 -3.84 12.74 -4.02
N LEU A 356 -4.71 12.78 -3.01
CA LEU A 356 -6.17 12.65 -3.19
C LEU A 356 -6.70 13.72 -4.14
N HIS A 357 -6.32 14.99 -3.93
CA HIS A 357 -6.74 16.10 -4.79
C HIS A 357 -6.26 15.93 -6.23
N SER A 358 -5.02 15.44 -6.44
CA SER A 358 -4.49 15.14 -7.78
C SER A 358 -5.28 14.03 -8.49
N MET A 359 -5.86 13.12 -7.72
CA MET A 359 -6.76 12.08 -8.23
C MET A 359 -8.21 12.56 -8.44
N GLY A 360 -8.50 13.85 -8.19
CA GLY A 360 -9.85 14.40 -8.25
C GLY A 360 -10.73 14.08 -7.05
N ILE A 361 -10.17 13.54 -5.98
CA ILE A 361 -10.87 13.21 -4.73
C ILE A 361 -10.78 14.44 -3.81
N GLN A 362 -11.89 15.14 -3.63
CA GLN A 362 -11.96 16.42 -2.90
C GLN A 362 -12.31 16.17 -1.43
N GLU A 363 -11.38 15.56 -0.68
CA GLU A 363 -11.48 15.50 0.78
C GLU A 363 -10.96 16.84 1.37
N GLU A 364 -11.65 17.37 2.37
CA GLU A 364 -11.23 18.61 3.04
C GLU A 364 -10.02 18.37 3.94
N ARG A 365 -9.94 17.20 4.55
CA ARG A 365 -8.87 16.79 5.47
C ARG A 365 -8.58 15.31 5.32
N PHE A 366 -7.34 14.94 5.65
CA PHE A 366 -6.96 13.56 5.81
C PHE A 366 -6.29 13.40 7.19
N ALA A 367 -6.83 12.53 8.05
CA ALA A 367 -6.29 12.24 9.38
C ALA A 367 -5.91 13.52 10.15
N ASP A 368 -4.64 13.68 10.46
CA ASP A 368 -4.06 14.81 11.18
C ASP A 368 -3.51 15.93 10.27
N SER A 369 -3.90 15.98 8.99
CA SER A 369 -3.46 17.02 8.05
C SER A 369 -3.71 18.42 8.63
N ALA A 370 -2.68 19.28 8.56
CA ALA A 370 -2.75 20.65 9.07
C ALA A 370 -3.45 21.60 8.11
N GLN A 371 -3.35 21.32 6.81
CA GLN A 371 -3.83 22.21 5.76
C GLN A 371 -4.72 21.47 4.76
N THR A 372 -5.51 22.24 4.07
CA THR A 372 -6.29 21.82 2.90
C THR A 372 -5.37 21.73 1.67
N GLY A 373 -4.65 20.63 1.53
CA GLY A 373 -3.92 20.28 0.32
C GLY A 373 -2.66 21.09 0.03
N ALA A 374 -1.49 20.47 0.18
CA ALA A 374 -0.24 21.02 -0.31
C ALA A 374 -0.11 20.73 -1.83
N ARG A 375 -1.01 21.32 -2.66
CA ARG A 375 -0.89 21.25 -4.14
C ARG A 375 0.47 21.72 -4.63
N GLU A 376 1.10 22.61 -3.89
CA GLU A 376 2.46 23.11 -4.15
C GLU A 376 3.52 22.02 -4.15
N VAL A 377 3.27 20.87 -3.52
CA VAL A 377 4.20 19.74 -3.51
C VAL A 377 4.43 19.16 -4.91
N PHE A 378 3.41 19.21 -5.76
CA PHE A 378 3.43 18.59 -7.09
C PHE A 378 3.37 19.60 -8.24
N THR A 379 3.16 20.87 -7.96
CA THR A 379 3.22 21.94 -8.95
C THR A 379 4.57 22.66 -8.84
N LYS A 380 5.16 23.06 -9.97
CA LYS A 380 6.30 23.98 -9.93
C LYS A 380 5.89 25.26 -9.23
N ALA A 381 6.69 25.66 -8.25
CA ALA A 381 6.68 27.00 -7.73
C ALA A 381 6.94 28.02 -8.86
#